data_35117c63b7e8d68699ac9d2d4b267e6a
#
_entry.id   35117c63b7e8d68699ac9d2d4b267e6a
#
_cell.length_a   1.000
_cell.length_b   1.000
_cell.length_c   1.000
_cell.angle_alpha   90.00
_cell.angle_beta   90.00
_cell.angle_gamma   90.00
#
_symmetry.space_group_name_H-M   'P 1'
#
loop_
_entity.id
_entity.type
_entity.pdbx_description
1 polymer ?
#
loop_
_entity_poly.entity_id
_entity_poly.type
_entity_poly.pdbx_seq_one_letter_code
_entity_poly.pdbx_strand_id
1 'polypeptide(L)'
;LYDRQKTGKGMYIDVSMLDCQIAILENAIARYLSKNEIPKPMGSRHPSIAPFEAFKTKDSYIIIAAGNDKLFEKLCNVLKISEVNQNPKFSNNSSRAKNMDELKKILEDKLSTKITDEWVKEMEKDKIPCGPIFNIKEAVENPQIESRNMIVKAFHKVVGDFKLAGNPIKMSTYKDEKTRGDIPDL
;
A
#
# COMPACT_ATOMS: atom_id res chain seq x y z
N LEU A 1 -1.51 -12.01 -28.88
CA LEU A 1 -0.36 -12.40 -29.72
C LEU A 1 -0.30 -13.89 -29.96
N TYR A 2 -0.38 -14.73 -28.91
CA TYR A 2 -0.34 -16.18 -29.04
C TYR A 2 -1.46 -16.73 -29.97
N ASP A 3 -2.67 -16.24 -29.81
CA ASP A 3 -3.80 -16.61 -30.67
C ASP A 3 -3.57 -16.18 -32.13
N ARG A 4 -3.06 -14.96 -32.32
CA ARG A 4 -2.69 -14.47 -33.66
C ARG A 4 -1.62 -15.34 -34.35
N GLN A 5 -0.65 -15.85 -33.60
CA GLN A 5 0.36 -16.74 -34.15
C GLN A 5 -0.25 -18.08 -34.65
N LYS A 6 -1.30 -18.59 -33.97
CA LYS A 6 -1.98 -19.81 -34.34
C LYS A 6 -2.99 -19.62 -35.46
N THR A 7 -3.76 -18.54 -35.39
CA THR A 7 -4.92 -18.32 -36.27
C THR A 7 -4.62 -17.41 -37.46
N GLY A 8 -3.53 -16.67 -37.42
CA GLY A 8 -3.21 -15.62 -38.39
C GLY A 8 -4.11 -14.37 -38.29
N LYS A 9 -5.09 -14.38 -37.39
CA LYS A 9 -6.08 -13.30 -37.25
C LYS A 9 -5.76 -12.43 -36.04
N GLY A 10 -5.80 -11.10 -36.19
CA GLY A 10 -5.79 -10.15 -35.10
C GLY A 10 -7.15 -10.04 -34.45
N MET A 11 -7.21 -9.37 -33.28
CA MET A 11 -8.46 -9.02 -32.62
C MET A 11 -8.41 -7.58 -32.12
N TYR A 12 -9.55 -6.95 -32.00
CA TYR A 12 -9.71 -5.69 -31.30
C TYR A 12 -9.78 -5.96 -29.79
N ILE A 13 -9.08 -5.15 -29.02
CA ILE A 13 -9.09 -5.25 -27.54
C ILE A 13 -9.55 -3.90 -27.02
N ASP A 14 -10.68 -3.91 -26.33
CA ASP A 14 -11.18 -2.75 -25.58
C ASP A 14 -10.88 -2.91 -24.09
N VAL A 15 -10.29 -1.88 -23.50
CA VAL A 15 -9.99 -1.82 -22.06
C VAL A 15 -10.54 -0.51 -21.51
N SER A 16 -11.80 -0.55 -21.12
CA SER A 16 -12.50 0.60 -20.57
C SER A 16 -11.98 0.95 -19.16
N MET A 17 -11.73 2.23 -18.92
CA MET A 17 -11.37 2.73 -17.59
C MET A 17 -12.45 2.41 -16.55
N LEU A 18 -13.73 2.54 -16.91
CA LEU A 18 -14.84 2.25 -16.00
C LEU A 18 -14.88 0.78 -15.61
N ASP A 19 -14.72 -0.13 -16.59
CA ASP A 19 -14.74 -1.57 -16.34
C ASP A 19 -13.56 -1.98 -15.43
N CYS A 20 -12.38 -1.40 -15.67
CA CYS A 20 -11.21 -1.60 -14.79
C CYS A 20 -11.47 -1.11 -13.36
N GLN A 21 -12.12 0.05 -13.18
CA GLN A 21 -12.49 0.55 -11.85
C GLN A 21 -13.49 -0.38 -11.14
N ILE A 22 -14.48 -0.90 -11.86
CA ILE A 22 -15.42 -1.89 -11.31
C ILE A 22 -14.70 -3.18 -10.93
N ALA A 23 -13.79 -3.67 -11.77
CA ALA A 23 -13.04 -4.90 -11.51
C ALA A 23 -12.19 -4.83 -10.23
N ILE A 24 -11.55 -3.70 -9.92
CA ILE A 24 -10.76 -3.55 -8.68
C ILE A 24 -11.61 -3.37 -7.42
N LEU A 25 -12.90 -3.11 -7.54
CA LEU A 25 -13.84 -3.02 -6.41
C LEU A 25 -14.41 -4.37 -5.98
N GLU A 26 -13.82 -5.49 -6.37
CA GLU A 26 -14.36 -6.85 -6.15
C GLU A 26 -14.85 -7.10 -4.70
N ASN A 27 -14.07 -6.71 -3.70
CA ASN A 27 -14.42 -6.90 -2.28
C ASN A 27 -15.65 -6.07 -1.87
N ALA A 28 -15.70 -4.81 -2.30
CA ALA A 28 -16.83 -3.94 -2.00
C ALA A 28 -18.11 -4.43 -2.69
N ILE A 29 -17.99 -4.86 -3.93
CA ILE A 29 -19.10 -5.44 -4.72
C ILE A 29 -19.58 -6.75 -4.08
N ALA A 30 -18.67 -7.65 -3.69
CA ALA A 30 -19.01 -8.90 -3.05
C ALA A 30 -19.78 -8.68 -1.72
N ARG A 31 -19.37 -7.71 -0.90
CA ARG A 31 -20.09 -7.35 0.34
C ARG A 31 -21.50 -6.84 0.07
N TYR A 32 -21.64 -5.97 -0.93
CA TYR A 32 -22.95 -5.45 -1.32
C TYR A 32 -23.87 -6.56 -1.83
N LEU A 33 -23.41 -7.37 -2.78
CA LEU A 33 -24.22 -8.42 -3.41
C LEU A 33 -24.56 -9.58 -2.46
N SER A 34 -23.69 -9.89 -1.47
CA SER A 34 -23.91 -11.00 -0.54
C SER A 34 -24.68 -10.61 0.72
N LYS A 35 -24.51 -9.36 1.20
CA LYS A 35 -25.06 -8.91 2.50
C LYS A 35 -25.93 -7.66 2.40
N ASN A 36 -26.10 -7.11 1.21
CA ASN A 36 -26.75 -5.81 0.95
C ASN A 36 -26.12 -4.65 1.77
N GLU A 37 -24.81 -4.79 2.09
CA GLU A 37 -24.03 -3.80 2.82
C GLU A 37 -23.46 -2.77 1.86
N ILE A 38 -23.92 -1.53 1.96
CA ILE A 38 -23.38 -0.42 1.14
C ILE A 38 -22.07 0.07 1.76
N PRO A 39 -20.90 -0.17 1.12
CA PRO A 39 -19.63 0.32 1.61
C PRO A 39 -19.60 1.85 1.65
N LYS A 40 -19.05 2.41 2.74
CA LYS A 40 -18.86 3.85 2.90
C LYS A 40 -17.36 4.20 2.79
N PRO A 41 -16.98 5.45 2.45
CA PRO A 41 -15.61 5.89 2.54
C PRO A 41 -15.05 5.69 3.95
N MET A 42 -13.91 5.03 4.08
CA MET A 42 -13.29 4.65 5.35
C MET A 42 -11.86 5.20 5.50
N GLY A 43 -11.41 6.04 4.57
CA GLY A 43 -10.01 6.49 4.52
C GLY A 43 -9.07 5.32 4.20
N SER A 44 -8.02 5.18 5.01
CA SER A 44 -7.04 4.10 4.88
C SER A 44 -7.40 2.82 5.64
N ARG A 45 -8.53 2.81 6.36
CA ARG A 45 -8.95 1.68 7.22
C ARG A 45 -9.37 0.46 6.40
N HIS A 46 -8.86 -0.70 6.77
CA HIS A 46 -9.35 -1.97 6.23
C HIS A 46 -10.76 -2.29 6.79
N PRO A 47 -11.72 -2.74 5.96
CA PRO A 47 -13.12 -2.90 6.38
C PRO A 47 -13.37 -3.99 7.43
N SER A 48 -12.49 -4.98 7.58
CA SER A 48 -12.72 -6.15 8.46
C SER A 48 -11.50 -6.58 9.28
N ILE A 49 -10.35 -5.94 9.10
CA ILE A 49 -9.10 -6.27 9.81
C ILE A 49 -8.69 -5.07 10.66
N ALA A 50 -8.44 -5.28 11.95
CA ALA A 50 -8.08 -4.23 12.90
C ALA A 50 -6.98 -4.67 13.90
N PRO A 51 -5.95 -3.83 14.10
CA PRO A 51 -5.68 -2.58 13.40
C PRO A 51 -5.06 -2.80 12.01
N PHE A 52 -5.62 -2.15 10.99
CA PHE A 52 -5.02 -2.05 9.67
C PHE A 52 -5.45 -0.73 9.03
N GLU A 53 -4.68 0.32 9.25
CA GLU A 53 -4.86 1.66 8.70
C GLU A 53 -3.63 2.55 8.92
N ALA A 54 -3.73 3.82 8.51
CA ALA A 54 -2.74 4.85 8.82
C ALA A 54 -2.94 5.40 10.23
N PHE A 55 -1.85 5.51 10.98
CA PHE A 55 -1.79 6.09 12.32
C PHE A 55 -0.83 7.27 12.35
N LYS A 56 -1.20 8.31 13.09
CA LYS A 56 -0.35 9.49 13.27
C LYS A 56 0.82 9.17 14.19
N THR A 57 2.01 9.61 13.79
CA THR A 57 3.23 9.58 14.58
C THR A 57 3.62 11.01 14.99
N LYS A 58 4.79 11.19 15.59
CA LYS A 58 5.27 12.51 15.97
C LYS A 58 5.47 13.46 14.78
N ASP A 59 5.90 12.95 13.65
CA ASP A 59 6.32 13.73 12.46
C ASP A 59 5.49 13.47 11.21
N SER A 60 4.86 12.31 11.10
CA SER A 60 4.12 11.92 9.87
C SER A 60 3.04 10.87 10.18
N TYR A 61 2.92 9.87 9.31
CA TYR A 61 2.01 8.73 9.45
C TYR A 61 2.73 7.42 9.17
N ILE A 62 2.30 6.37 9.87
CA ILE A 62 2.72 4.98 9.66
C ILE A 62 1.51 4.12 9.32
N ILE A 63 1.61 3.26 8.31
CA ILE A 63 0.65 2.18 8.11
C ILE A 63 1.06 1.02 9.02
N ILE A 64 0.10 0.48 9.78
CA ILE A 64 0.30 -0.73 10.59
C ILE A 64 -0.78 -1.74 10.20
N ALA A 65 -0.37 -3.00 9.94
CA ALA A 65 -1.25 -4.11 9.62
C ALA A 65 -1.07 -5.26 10.61
N ALA A 66 -1.64 -5.12 11.80
CA ALA A 66 -1.52 -6.08 12.90
C ALA A 66 -2.87 -6.77 13.24
N GLY A 67 -3.56 -7.25 12.21
CA GLY A 67 -4.95 -7.68 12.31
C GLY A 67 -5.19 -9.05 12.97
N ASN A 68 -4.20 -9.94 13.08
CA ASN A 68 -4.36 -11.15 13.87
C ASN A 68 -3.92 -10.93 15.33
N ASP A 69 -4.42 -11.79 16.23
CA ASP A 69 -4.25 -11.58 17.67
C ASP A 69 -2.77 -11.64 18.10
N LYS A 70 -1.95 -12.50 17.47
CA LYS A 70 -0.50 -12.58 17.74
C LYS A 70 0.25 -11.31 17.31
N LEU A 71 -0.09 -10.74 16.17
CA LEU A 71 0.52 -9.49 15.71
C LEU A 71 0.05 -8.31 16.56
N PHE A 72 -1.21 -8.31 16.99
CA PHE A 72 -1.73 -7.29 17.90
C PHE A 72 -1.05 -7.33 19.27
N GLU A 73 -0.84 -8.51 19.85
CA GLU A 73 -0.09 -8.70 21.09
C GLU A 73 1.33 -8.14 20.95
N LYS A 74 2.05 -8.48 19.86
CA LYS A 74 3.39 -7.92 19.58
C LYS A 74 3.37 -6.40 19.46
N LEU A 75 2.37 -5.84 18.76
CA LEU A 75 2.20 -4.40 18.63
C LEU A 75 2.03 -3.75 20.02
N CYS A 76 1.15 -4.30 20.87
CA CYS A 76 0.97 -3.80 22.23
C CYS A 76 2.26 -3.86 23.06
N ASN A 77 3.07 -4.91 22.89
CA ASN A 77 4.36 -5.05 23.58
C ASN A 77 5.38 -4.00 23.09
N VAL A 78 5.52 -3.81 21.77
CA VAL A 78 6.40 -2.78 21.19
C VAL A 78 5.99 -1.37 21.65
N LEU A 79 4.69 -1.10 21.70
CA LEU A 79 4.16 0.20 22.18
C LEU A 79 4.15 0.33 23.70
N LYS A 80 4.50 -0.73 24.45
CA LYS A 80 4.45 -0.77 25.93
C LYS A 80 3.06 -0.48 26.49
N ILE A 81 2.05 -1.10 25.92
CA ILE A 81 0.62 -1.01 26.31
C ILE A 81 -0.01 -2.41 26.37
N SER A 82 0.70 -3.39 26.97
CA SER A 82 0.28 -4.78 27.03
C SER A 82 -1.09 -4.97 27.71
N GLU A 83 -1.49 -4.05 28.58
CA GLU A 83 -2.82 -4.01 29.21
C GLU A 83 -3.96 -3.84 28.18
N VAL A 84 -3.69 -3.21 27.05
CA VAL A 84 -4.70 -3.03 25.98
C VAL A 84 -5.06 -4.38 25.34
N ASN A 85 -4.07 -5.28 25.17
CA ASN A 85 -4.33 -6.63 24.66
C ASN A 85 -5.19 -7.47 25.60
N GLN A 86 -5.15 -7.19 26.91
CA GLN A 86 -5.95 -7.90 27.91
C GLN A 86 -7.38 -7.35 28.04
N ASN A 87 -7.67 -6.19 27.44
CA ASN A 87 -8.99 -5.58 27.49
C ASN A 87 -9.96 -6.36 26.58
N PRO A 88 -11.12 -6.84 27.10
CA PRO A 88 -12.13 -7.55 26.30
C PRO A 88 -12.59 -6.82 25.04
N LYS A 89 -12.55 -5.48 25.02
CA LYS A 89 -12.88 -4.66 23.84
C LYS A 89 -11.91 -4.89 22.68
N PHE A 90 -10.68 -5.40 22.93
CA PHE A 90 -9.63 -5.53 21.93
C PHE A 90 -9.06 -6.95 21.82
N SER A 91 -9.63 -7.92 22.55
CA SER A 91 -9.12 -9.29 22.69
C SER A 91 -9.09 -10.11 21.40
N ASN A 92 -9.89 -9.74 20.41
CA ASN A 92 -9.92 -10.41 19.10
C ASN A 92 -10.22 -9.42 17.98
N ASN A 93 -9.99 -9.83 16.73
CA ASN A 93 -10.16 -8.96 15.57
C ASN A 93 -11.57 -8.33 15.47
N SER A 94 -12.63 -9.11 15.74
CA SER A 94 -14.02 -8.60 15.67
C SER A 94 -14.28 -7.50 16.70
N SER A 95 -13.79 -7.69 17.92
CA SER A 95 -13.91 -6.71 19.01
C SER A 95 -13.08 -5.45 18.70
N ARG A 96 -11.88 -5.60 18.19
CA ARG A 96 -11.04 -4.46 17.74
C ARG A 96 -11.72 -3.66 16.64
N ALA A 97 -12.26 -4.35 15.62
CA ALA A 97 -12.93 -3.66 14.50
C ALA A 97 -14.15 -2.85 14.95
N LYS A 98 -14.91 -3.36 15.94
CA LYS A 98 -16.06 -2.63 16.53
C LYS A 98 -15.64 -1.40 17.35
N ASN A 99 -14.49 -1.47 18.02
CA ASN A 99 -13.98 -0.42 18.91
C ASN A 99 -12.77 0.32 18.32
N MET A 100 -12.64 0.33 16.97
CA MET A 100 -11.44 0.81 16.30
C MET A 100 -11.14 2.28 16.55
N ASP A 101 -12.16 3.13 16.71
CA ASP A 101 -11.96 4.55 16.97
C ASP A 101 -11.36 4.81 18.37
N GLU A 102 -11.75 4.02 19.37
CA GLU A 102 -11.15 4.05 20.71
C GLU A 102 -9.72 3.51 20.66
N LEU A 103 -9.52 2.36 19.99
CA LEU A 103 -8.22 1.74 19.83
C LEU A 103 -7.24 2.66 19.09
N LYS A 104 -7.70 3.32 18.02
CA LYS A 104 -6.87 4.26 17.25
C LYS A 104 -6.32 5.38 18.11
N LYS A 105 -7.11 5.97 18.97
CA LYS A 105 -6.65 7.03 19.90
C LYS A 105 -5.56 6.52 20.83
N ILE A 106 -5.74 5.34 21.43
CA ILE A 106 -4.75 4.71 22.30
C ILE A 106 -3.43 4.47 21.57
N LEU A 107 -3.49 3.94 20.33
CA LEU A 107 -2.31 3.69 19.52
C LEU A 107 -1.61 4.99 19.12
N GLU A 108 -2.35 6.00 18.65
CA GLU A 108 -1.80 7.29 18.23
C GLU A 108 -1.18 8.07 19.40
N ASP A 109 -1.75 7.99 20.60
CA ASP A 109 -1.16 8.60 21.80
C ASP A 109 0.27 8.08 22.06
N LYS A 110 0.48 6.78 21.87
CA LYS A 110 1.82 6.18 21.98
C LYS A 110 2.70 6.46 20.77
N LEU A 111 2.16 6.35 19.58
CA LEU A 111 2.90 6.56 18.34
C LEU A 111 3.38 8.01 18.19
N SER A 112 2.68 8.98 18.77
CA SER A 112 3.09 10.40 18.80
C SER A 112 4.38 10.67 19.59
N THR A 113 4.87 9.71 20.38
CA THR A 113 6.08 9.89 21.23
C THR A 113 7.39 9.77 20.45
N LYS A 114 7.39 9.15 19.26
CA LYS A 114 8.58 8.96 18.42
C LYS A 114 8.27 9.28 16.96
N ILE A 115 9.32 9.49 16.17
CA ILE A 115 9.21 9.68 14.73
C ILE A 115 8.92 8.35 14.02
N THR A 116 8.40 8.44 12.81
CA THR A 116 7.96 7.29 12.00
C THR A 116 9.06 6.25 11.81
N ASP A 117 10.27 6.67 11.46
CA ASP A 117 11.41 5.78 11.22
C ASP A 117 11.84 4.98 12.46
N GLU A 118 11.73 5.56 13.64
CA GLU A 118 12.03 4.86 14.88
C GLU A 118 11.02 3.73 15.12
N TRP A 119 9.72 4.01 14.90
CA TRP A 119 8.68 3.02 15.04
C TRP A 119 8.80 1.90 14.00
N VAL A 120 9.10 2.23 12.75
CA VAL A 120 9.31 1.22 11.69
C VAL A 120 10.42 0.28 12.12
N LYS A 121 11.57 0.79 12.55
CA LYS A 121 12.70 -0.04 13.00
C LYS A 121 12.37 -0.93 14.20
N GLU A 122 11.57 -0.44 15.16
CA GLU A 122 11.15 -1.23 16.32
C GLU A 122 10.17 -2.33 15.92
N MET A 123 9.19 -2.02 15.07
CA MET A 123 8.17 -2.97 14.61
C MET A 123 8.74 -4.06 13.69
N GLU A 124 9.71 -3.71 12.85
CA GLU A 124 10.38 -4.67 11.95
C GLU A 124 11.13 -5.76 12.73
N LYS A 125 11.75 -5.43 13.89
CA LYS A 125 12.42 -6.43 14.75
C LYS A 125 11.46 -7.53 15.20
N ASP A 126 10.22 -7.17 15.49
CA ASP A 126 9.15 -8.08 15.90
C ASP A 126 8.34 -8.63 14.73
N LYS A 127 8.76 -8.31 13.48
CA LYS A 127 8.09 -8.72 12.24
C LYS A 127 6.61 -8.30 12.18
N ILE A 128 6.32 -7.10 12.67
CA ILE A 128 5.00 -6.48 12.55
C ILE A 128 4.96 -5.77 11.20
N PRO A 129 4.02 -6.11 10.30
CA PRO A 129 3.89 -5.43 9.03
C PRO A 129 3.55 -3.95 9.21
N CYS A 130 4.46 -3.08 8.82
CA CYS A 130 4.29 -1.63 8.87
C CYS A 130 5.12 -0.94 7.78
N GLY A 131 4.87 0.34 7.56
CA GLY A 131 5.67 1.15 6.66
C GLY A 131 5.26 2.63 6.72
N PRO A 132 6.16 3.54 6.35
CA PRO A 132 5.87 4.97 6.29
C PRO A 132 4.94 5.29 5.12
N ILE A 133 4.26 6.43 5.20
CA ILE A 133 3.54 7.02 4.06
C ILE A 133 4.48 8.05 3.43
N PHE A 134 4.91 7.77 2.22
CA PHE A 134 5.81 8.64 1.48
C PHE A 134 5.06 9.72 0.68
N ASN A 135 5.59 10.92 0.64
CA ASN A 135 5.28 11.87 -0.40
C ASN A 135 5.99 11.48 -1.72
N ILE A 136 5.68 12.18 -2.82
CA ILE A 136 6.23 11.81 -4.15
C ILE A 136 7.75 11.91 -4.19
N LYS A 137 8.36 12.90 -3.53
CA LYS A 137 9.82 13.04 -3.47
C LYS A 137 10.45 11.85 -2.75
N GLU A 138 9.96 11.52 -1.56
CA GLU A 138 10.43 10.39 -0.76
C GLU A 138 10.24 9.06 -1.50
N ALA A 139 9.12 8.88 -2.20
CA ALA A 139 8.89 7.69 -3.02
C ALA A 139 9.90 7.59 -4.17
N VAL A 140 10.14 8.68 -4.91
CA VAL A 140 11.08 8.70 -6.04
C VAL A 140 12.53 8.49 -5.60
N GLU A 141 12.92 8.99 -4.43
CA GLU A 141 14.27 8.88 -3.86
C GLU A 141 14.46 7.57 -3.05
N ASN A 142 13.43 6.73 -2.94
CA ASN A 142 13.51 5.48 -2.18
C ASN A 142 14.49 4.48 -2.83
N PRO A 143 15.46 3.90 -2.09
CA PRO A 143 16.44 2.95 -2.63
C PRO A 143 15.79 1.73 -3.31
N GLN A 144 14.64 1.26 -2.84
CA GLN A 144 13.90 0.16 -3.46
C GLN A 144 13.39 0.54 -4.85
N ILE A 145 12.90 1.75 -5.03
CA ILE A 145 12.42 2.29 -6.32
C ILE A 145 13.60 2.43 -7.29
N GLU A 146 14.75 2.90 -6.80
CA GLU A 146 15.97 2.97 -7.58
C GLU A 146 16.48 1.57 -8.00
N SER A 147 16.56 0.63 -7.05
CA SER A 147 17.02 -0.75 -7.32
C SER A 147 16.13 -1.47 -8.33
N ARG A 148 14.85 -1.11 -8.38
CA ARG A 148 13.87 -1.62 -9.34
C ARG A 148 13.86 -0.86 -10.67
N ASN A 149 14.77 0.11 -10.87
CA ASN A 149 14.85 0.93 -12.07
C ASN A 149 13.49 1.54 -12.45
N MET A 150 12.77 2.06 -11.43
CA MET A 150 11.45 2.65 -11.64
C MET A 150 11.50 4.16 -11.94
N ILE A 151 12.69 4.77 -11.89
CA ILE A 151 12.94 6.13 -12.36
C ILE A 151 14.05 6.04 -13.41
N VAL A 152 13.70 6.31 -14.66
CA VAL A 152 14.58 6.20 -15.81
C VAL A 152 14.85 7.56 -16.44
N LYS A 153 15.99 7.70 -17.11
CA LYS A 153 16.34 8.89 -17.88
C LYS A 153 15.76 8.82 -19.29
N ALA A 154 15.40 9.94 -19.85
CA ALA A 154 14.99 10.10 -21.23
C ALA A 154 15.48 11.46 -21.75
N PHE A 155 15.56 11.60 -23.07
CA PHE A 155 15.89 12.82 -23.75
C PHE A 155 14.74 13.24 -24.67
N HIS A 156 14.49 14.54 -24.74
CA HIS A 156 13.57 15.13 -25.70
C HIS A 156 14.24 16.37 -26.33
N LYS A 157 14.16 16.51 -27.64
CA LYS A 157 14.93 17.54 -28.36
C LYS A 157 14.61 18.99 -27.96
N VAL A 158 13.41 19.25 -27.42
CA VAL A 158 13.01 20.58 -26.95
C VAL A 158 13.24 20.78 -25.47
N VAL A 159 12.94 19.76 -24.65
CA VAL A 159 13.02 19.84 -23.19
C VAL A 159 14.40 19.49 -22.65
N GLY A 160 15.20 18.72 -23.41
CA GLY A 160 16.47 18.17 -22.98
C GLY A 160 16.32 16.91 -22.13
N ASP A 161 17.27 16.68 -21.24
CA ASP A 161 17.27 15.54 -20.32
C ASP A 161 16.20 15.66 -19.24
N PHE A 162 15.46 14.60 -19.01
CA PHE A 162 14.49 14.52 -17.92
C PHE A 162 14.33 13.08 -17.41
N LYS A 163 13.59 12.92 -16.32
CA LYS A 163 13.29 11.62 -15.72
C LYS A 163 11.81 11.32 -15.81
N LEU A 164 11.49 10.03 -15.95
CA LEU A 164 10.12 9.53 -15.97
C LEU A 164 10.00 8.15 -15.29
N ALA A 165 8.77 7.71 -15.07
CA ALA A 165 8.51 6.39 -14.50
C ALA A 165 8.99 5.27 -15.43
N GLY A 166 9.66 4.27 -14.86
CA GLY A 166 10.11 3.06 -15.55
C GLY A 166 9.00 2.06 -15.81
N ASN A 167 9.32 1.00 -16.55
CA ASN A 167 8.38 -0.09 -16.80
C ASN A 167 8.23 -0.97 -15.54
N PRO A 168 7.03 -1.19 -15.00
CA PRO A 168 6.81 -2.06 -13.85
C PRO A 168 6.99 -3.55 -14.20
N ILE A 169 6.82 -3.93 -15.47
CA ILE A 169 6.98 -5.31 -15.95
C ILE A 169 8.47 -5.61 -16.13
N LYS A 170 9.02 -6.45 -15.27
CA LYS A 170 10.42 -6.89 -15.32
C LYS A 170 10.48 -8.33 -15.87
N MET A 171 11.20 -8.53 -16.96
CA MET A 171 11.34 -9.82 -17.63
C MET A 171 12.78 -10.31 -17.52
N SER A 172 12.99 -11.58 -17.19
CA SER A 172 14.32 -12.16 -17.00
C SER A 172 15.18 -12.20 -18.27
N THR A 173 14.53 -12.24 -19.43
CA THR A 173 15.18 -12.35 -20.75
C THR A 173 15.42 -11.01 -21.43
N TYR A 174 14.91 -9.91 -20.88
CA TYR A 174 15.07 -8.56 -21.44
C TYR A 174 15.75 -7.64 -20.44
N LYS A 175 16.77 -6.93 -20.93
CA LYS A 175 17.45 -5.92 -20.14
C LYS A 175 16.55 -4.70 -19.93
N ASP A 176 16.39 -4.31 -18.68
CA ASP A 176 15.65 -3.10 -18.33
C ASP A 176 16.60 -1.90 -18.29
N GLU A 177 16.71 -1.21 -19.41
CA GLU A 177 17.67 -0.11 -19.58
C GLU A 177 17.32 1.09 -18.66
N LYS A 178 18.37 1.70 -18.07
CA LYS A 178 18.22 2.91 -17.22
C LYS A 178 17.97 4.18 -18.02
N THR A 179 18.23 4.16 -19.31
CA THR A 179 18.00 5.27 -20.24
C THR A 179 17.06 4.80 -21.34
N ARG A 180 16.05 5.57 -21.63
CA ARG A 180 15.15 5.37 -22.77
C ARG A 180 15.67 6.14 -23.97
N GLY A 181 15.32 5.67 -25.17
CA GLY A 181 15.59 6.41 -26.39
C GLY A 181 14.86 7.75 -26.45
N ASP A 182 15.09 8.48 -27.50
CA ASP A 182 14.46 9.78 -27.74
C ASP A 182 12.94 9.62 -27.75
N ILE A 183 12.27 10.56 -27.11
CA ILE A 183 10.81 10.59 -27.12
C ILE A 183 10.36 11.32 -28.37
N PRO A 184 9.45 10.71 -29.17
CA PRO A 184 8.93 11.35 -30.37
C PRO A 184 8.15 12.61 -30.04
N ASP A 185 8.16 13.56 -30.95
CA ASP A 185 7.24 14.72 -30.90
C ASP A 185 5.78 14.24 -31.07
N LEU A 186 4.88 14.88 -30.39
CA LEU A 186 3.44 14.70 -30.59
C LEU A 186 2.97 15.51 -31.80
#